data_ad530fdff5ba0a7dfeae71796eb929ec
#
_entry.id   ad530fdff5ba0a7dfeae71796eb929ec
#
_cell.length_a   1.000
_cell.length_b   1.000
_cell.length_c   1.000
_cell.angle_alpha   90.00
_cell.angle_beta   90.00
_cell.angle_gamma   90.00
#
_symmetry.space_group_name_H-M   'P 1'
#
loop_
_entity.id
_entity.type
_entity.pdbx_description
1 polymer ?
#
loop_
_entity_poly.entity_id
_entity_poly.type
_entity_poly.pdbx_seq_one_letter_code
_entity_poly.pdbx_strand_id
1 'polypeptide(L)'
;MAGKFELKKSKNDKFYFSLLAGNGQTILSSEMYEAKASAVNGIESVKKNAGDAARYEKAVAKNGSPYFNLKAANGQVIGSSEMYESEASRDNGIASVKANAPDASVVDETA
;
A
#
# COMPACT_ATOMS: atom_id res chain seq x y z
N MET A 1 16.59 0.12 -6.48
CA MET A 1 16.54 -0.05 -5.02
C MET A 1 15.13 -0.39 -4.60
N ALA A 2 15.00 -1.36 -3.71
CA ALA A 2 13.71 -1.71 -3.17
C ALA A 2 13.20 -0.60 -2.25
N GLY A 3 11.88 -0.47 -2.16
CA GLY A 3 11.28 0.47 -1.24
C GLY A 3 11.27 -0.04 0.19
N LYS A 4 10.44 0.56 1.01
CA LYS A 4 10.29 0.15 2.40
C LYS A 4 8.85 0.32 2.86
N PHE A 5 8.45 -0.50 3.83
CA PHE A 5 7.21 -0.31 4.58
C PHE A 5 7.54 0.45 5.85
N GLU A 6 6.76 1.48 6.14
CA GLU A 6 6.83 2.18 7.42
C GLU A 6 5.62 1.78 8.24
N LEU A 7 5.85 1.14 9.38
CA LEU A 7 4.80 0.73 10.30
C LEU A 7 4.71 1.78 11.40
N LYS A 8 3.55 2.41 11.52
CA LYS A 8 3.35 3.55 12.41
C LYS A 8 2.15 3.36 13.32
N LYS A 9 2.10 4.16 14.37
CA LYS A 9 1.00 4.20 15.32
C LYS A 9 0.32 5.55 15.21
N SER A 10 -1.02 5.54 15.07
CA SER A 10 -1.79 6.76 14.94
C SER A 10 -2.11 7.37 16.30
N LYS A 11 -2.71 8.59 16.28
CA LYS A 11 -3.05 9.31 17.49
C LYS A 11 -4.01 8.57 18.42
N ASN A 12 -4.88 7.74 17.85
CA ASN A 12 -5.86 6.97 18.62
C ASN A 12 -5.39 5.55 18.91
N ASP A 13 -4.07 5.32 18.90
CA ASP A 13 -3.43 4.04 19.22
C ASP A 13 -3.76 2.92 18.24
N LYS A 14 -4.12 3.27 17.02
CA LYS A 14 -4.27 2.28 15.96
C LYS A 14 -2.98 2.19 15.15
N PHE A 15 -2.83 1.10 14.43
CA PHE A 15 -1.62 0.83 13.67
C PHE A 15 -1.92 0.89 12.17
N TYR A 16 -0.98 1.38 11.40
CA TYR A 16 -1.11 1.42 9.95
C TYR A 16 0.28 1.36 9.33
N PHE A 17 0.32 1.12 8.03
CA PHE A 17 1.59 1.11 7.32
C PHE A 17 1.46 1.83 5.99
N SER A 18 2.59 2.30 5.51
CA SER A 18 2.72 2.87 4.17
C SER A 18 3.83 2.15 3.44
N LEU A 19 3.70 2.00 2.14
CA LEU A 19 4.78 1.50 1.29
C LEU A 19 5.37 2.68 0.55
N LEU A 20 6.68 2.85 0.69
CA LEU A 20 7.42 3.90 0.01
C LEU A 20 8.26 3.28 -1.10
N ALA A 21 8.33 3.98 -2.24
CA ALA A 21 9.23 3.60 -3.32
C ALA A 21 10.67 3.92 -2.95
N GLY A 22 11.62 3.46 -3.76
CA GLY A 22 13.04 3.70 -3.50
C GLY A 22 13.41 5.18 -3.42
N ASN A 23 12.60 6.07 -4.02
CA ASN A 23 12.82 7.51 -3.96
C ASN A 23 12.16 8.18 -2.74
N GLY A 24 11.59 7.39 -1.84
CA GLY A 24 10.94 7.90 -0.62
C GLY A 24 9.49 8.32 -0.77
N GLN A 25 8.92 8.21 -1.95
CA GLN A 25 7.51 8.58 -2.17
C GLN A 25 6.57 7.47 -1.70
N THR A 26 5.50 7.88 -1.00
CA THR A 26 4.45 6.94 -0.59
C THR A 26 3.65 6.49 -1.80
N ILE A 27 3.58 5.19 -2.01
CA ILE A 27 2.85 4.63 -3.16
C ILE A 27 1.66 3.78 -2.75
N LEU A 28 1.56 3.41 -1.46
CA LEU A 28 0.43 2.64 -0.96
C LEU A 28 0.29 2.90 0.53
N SER A 29 -0.95 3.01 1.02
CA SER A 29 -1.23 3.19 2.44
C SER A 29 -2.29 2.19 2.87
N SER A 30 -2.13 1.64 4.08
CA SER A 30 -3.08 0.68 4.60
C SER A 30 -4.24 1.36 5.31
N GLU A 31 -5.24 0.56 5.68
CA GLU A 31 -6.27 0.98 6.61
C GLU A 31 -5.71 0.95 8.03
N MET A 32 -6.49 1.45 8.99
CA MET A 32 -6.10 1.40 10.38
C MET A 32 -6.42 0.03 10.98
N TYR A 33 -5.46 -0.50 11.71
CA TYR A 33 -5.60 -1.79 12.41
C TYR A 33 -5.61 -1.55 13.91
N GLU A 34 -6.36 -2.36 14.62
CA GLU A 34 -6.44 -2.22 16.08
C GLU A 34 -5.25 -2.83 16.80
N ALA A 35 -4.60 -3.81 16.20
CA ALA A 35 -3.45 -4.49 16.79
C ALA A 35 -2.24 -4.39 15.85
N LYS A 36 -1.05 -4.29 16.45
CA LYS A 36 0.18 -4.26 15.67
C LYS A 36 0.34 -5.54 14.84
N ALA A 37 -0.01 -6.69 15.41
CA ALA A 37 0.08 -7.96 14.69
C ALA A 37 -0.76 -7.96 13.43
N SER A 38 -1.94 -7.32 13.47
CA SER A 38 -2.81 -7.21 12.30
C SER A 38 -2.17 -6.38 11.21
N ALA A 39 -1.52 -5.26 11.59
CA ALA A 39 -0.82 -4.42 10.63
C ALA A 39 0.36 -5.16 10.00
N VAL A 40 1.11 -5.93 10.79
CA VAL A 40 2.21 -6.73 10.28
C VAL A 40 1.70 -7.79 9.29
N ASN A 41 0.58 -8.43 9.61
CA ASN A 41 -0.05 -9.38 8.69
C ASN A 41 -0.47 -8.69 7.39
N GLY A 42 -0.94 -7.43 7.47
CA GLY A 42 -1.27 -6.64 6.30
C GLY A 42 -0.07 -6.39 5.41
N ILE A 43 1.08 -6.08 6.00
CA ILE A 43 2.33 -5.91 5.24
C ILE A 43 2.68 -7.20 4.50
N GLU A 44 2.61 -8.35 5.17
CA GLU A 44 2.88 -9.63 4.53
C GLU A 44 1.89 -9.92 3.40
N SER A 45 0.64 -9.55 3.60
CA SER A 45 -0.39 -9.69 2.56
C SER A 45 -0.06 -8.84 1.32
N VAL A 46 0.41 -7.61 1.53
CA VAL A 46 0.82 -6.76 0.43
C VAL A 46 1.97 -7.41 -0.34
N LYS A 47 2.98 -7.88 0.36
CA LYS A 47 4.12 -8.55 -0.29
C LYS A 47 3.68 -9.75 -1.12
N LYS A 48 2.74 -10.53 -0.58
CA LYS A 48 2.26 -11.75 -1.24
C LYS A 48 1.43 -11.44 -2.48
N ASN A 49 0.60 -10.40 -2.42
CA ASN A 49 -0.37 -10.11 -3.48
C ASN A 49 0.13 -9.10 -4.51
N ALA A 50 1.16 -8.33 -4.19
CA ALA A 50 1.60 -7.20 -5.01
C ALA A 50 2.00 -7.60 -6.43
N GLY A 51 2.49 -8.81 -6.63
CA GLY A 51 2.92 -9.29 -7.95
C GLY A 51 1.79 -9.75 -8.85
N ASP A 52 0.58 -9.86 -8.33
CA ASP A 52 -0.56 -10.38 -9.08
C ASP A 52 -1.42 -9.24 -9.58
N ALA A 53 -1.44 -9.04 -10.91
CA ALA A 53 -2.20 -7.94 -11.51
C ALA A 53 -3.70 -8.00 -11.18
N ALA A 54 -4.24 -9.20 -10.96
CA ALA A 54 -5.65 -9.38 -10.65
C ALA A 54 -6.04 -8.82 -9.26
N ARG A 55 -5.07 -8.55 -8.42
CA ARG A 55 -5.32 -8.00 -7.08
C ARG A 55 -5.49 -6.48 -7.06
N TYR A 56 -5.23 -5.81 -8.17
CA TYR A 56 -5.36 -4.35 -8.24
C TYR A 56 -6.72 -3.96 -8.79
N GLU A 57 -7.43 -3.11 -8.05
CA GLU A 57 -8.70 -2.55 -8.48
C GLU A 57 -8.48 -1.09 -8.87
N LYS A 58 -8.67 -0.78 -10.14
CA LYS A 58 -8.55 0.59 -10.63
C LYS A 58 -9.86 1.33 -10.38
N ALA A 59 -9.77 2.53 -9.84
CA ALA A 59 -10.93 3.28 -9.42
C ALA A 59 -10.76 4.77 -9.75
N VAL A 60 -11.85 5.52 -9.59
CA VAL A 60 -11.86 6.96 -9.84
C VAL A 60 -12.51 7.61 -8.63
N ALA A 61 -11.85 8.63 -8.07
CA ALA A 61 -12.38 9.38 -6.93
C ALA A 61 -13.51 10.31 -7.38
N LYS A 62 -14.20 10.90 -6.41
CA LYS A 62 -15.32 11.81 -6.69
C LYS A 62 -14.91 13.00 -7.55
N ASN A 63 -13.66 13.46 -7.40
CA ASN A 63 -13.15 14.58 -8.17
C ASN A 63 -12.58 14.18 -9.53
N GLY A 64 -12.79 12.92 -9.93
CA GLY A 64 -12.31 12.41 -11.21
C GLY A 64 -10.88 11.91 -11.22
N SER A 65 -10.18 11.93 -10.09
CA SER A 65 -8.79 11.49 -10.03
C SER A 65 -8.68 9.97 -10.03
N PRO A 66 -7.85 9.38 -10.89
CA PRO A 66 -7.61 7.93 -10.87
C PRO A 66 -6.82 7.51 -9.62
N TYR A 67 -7.14 6.33 -9.12
CA TYR A 67 -6.37 5.71 -8.05
C TYR A 67 -6.58 4.20 -8.13
N PHE A 68 -5.91 3.45 -7.24
CA PHE A 68 -6.11 2.01 -7.19
C PHE A 68 -6.13 1.51 -5.76
N ASN A 69 -6.76 0.36 -5.58
CA ASN A 69 -6.70 -0.41 -4.34
C ASN A 69 -5.98 -1.72 -4.60
N LEU A 70 -5.24 -2.19 -3.62
CA LEU A 70 -4.66 -3.53 -3.65
C LEU A 70 -5.49 -4.42 -2.75
N LYS A 71 -5.92 -5.55 -3.28
CA LYS A 71 -6.79 -6.49 -2.55
C LYS A 71 -6.05 -7.79 -2.27
N ALA A 72 -6.43 -8.43 -1.17
CA ALA A 72 -6.01 -9.79 -0.87
C ALA A 72 -6.84 -10.78 -1.71
N ALA A 73 -6.47 -12.05 -1.66
CA ALA A 73 -7.16 -13.09 -2.42
C ALA A 73 -8.64 -13.21 -2.03
N ASN A 74 -9.00 -12.83 -0.79
CA ASN A 74 -10.40 -12.87 -0.32
C ASN A 74 -11.20 -11.64 -0.72
N GLY A 75 -10.62 -10.72 -1.51
CA GLY A 75 -11.29 -9.51 -1.97
C GLY A 75 -11.22 -8.33 -1.03
N GLN A 76 -10.60 -8.47 0.14
CA GLN A 76 -10.46 -7.38 1.09
C GLN A 76 -9.38 -6.39 0.65
N VAL A 77 -9.70 -5.09 0.77
CA VAL A 77 -8.71 -4.05 0.46
C VAL A 77 -7.66 -4.03 1.57
N ILE A 78 -6.40 -4.18 1.17
CA ILE A 78 -5.27 -4.16 2.10
C ILE A 78 -4.42 -2.92 1.97
N GLY A 79 -4.63 -2.13 0.92
CA GLY A 79 -3.96 -0.86 0.75
C GLY A 79 -4.59 -0.06 -0.36
N SER A 80 -4.44 1.26 -0.30
CA SER A 80 -4.94 2.18 -1.32
C SER A 80 -3.85 3.14 -1.73
N SER A 81 -3.84 3.50 -3.01
CA SER A 81 -2.87 4.47 -3.53
C SER A 81 -3.33 5.89 -3.24
N GLU A 82 -2.44 6.84 -3.51
CA GLU A 82 -2.81 8.23 -3.56
C GLU A 82 -3.57 8.52 -4.85
N MET A 83 -4.12 9.72 -4.96
CA MET A 83 -4.82 10.15 -6.18
C MET A 83 -3.80 10.58 -7.23
N TYR A 84 -4.02 10.16 -8.47
CA TYR A 84 -3.15 10.49 -9.59
C TYR A 84 -3.86 11.44 -10.55
N GLU A 85 -3.08 12.16 -11.33
CA GLU A 85 -3.64 13.11 -12.30
C GLU A 85 -4.09 12.44 -13.60
N SER A 86 -3.56 11.25 -13.89
CA SER A 86 -3.90 10.54 -15.12
C SER A 86 -3.89 9.04 -14.90
N GLU A 87 -4.53 8.31 -15.83
CA GLU A 87 -4.50 6.85 -15.78
C GLU A 87 -3.10 6.30 -15.98
N ALA A 88 -2.29 6.96 -16.82
CA ALA A 88 -0.91 6.53 -17.02
C ALA A 88 -0.10 6.63 -15.73
N SER A 89 -0.28 7.72 -14.97
CA SER A 89 0.39 7.87 -13.68
C SER A 89 -0.07 6.82 -12.69
N ARG A 90 -1.38 6.53 -12.66
CA ARG A 90 -1.92 5.47 -11.82
C ARG A 90 -1.30 4.11 -12.16
N ASP A 91 -1.19 3.80 -13.45
CA ASP A 91 -0.63 2.53 -13.88
C ASP A 91 0.85 2.43 -13.52
N ASN A 92 1.57 3.55 -13.59
CA ASN A 92 2.96 3.60 -13.11
C ASN A 92 3.03 3.34 -11.60
N GLY A 93 2.06 3.83 -10.85
CA GLY A 93 1.98 3.56 -9.41
C GLY A 93 1.79 2.07 -9.12
N ILE A 94 0.93 1.40 -9.89
CA ILE A 94 0.74 -0.05 -9.77
C ILE A 94 2.06 -0.77 -10.06
N ALA A 95 2.76 -0.39 -11.12
CA ALA A 95 4.05 -0.99 -11.46
C ALA A 95 5.07 -0.77 -10.35
N SER A 96 5.04 0.39 -9.72
CA SER A 96 5.93 0.70 -8.60
C SER A 96 5.67 -0.20 -7.40
N VAL A 97 4.40 -0.44 -7.06
CA VAL A 97 4.06 -1.36 -5.97
C VAL A 97 4.55 -2.77 -6.28
N LYS A 98 4.31 -3.25 -7.51
CA LYS A 98 4.79 -4.58 -7.92
C LYS A 98 6.30 -4.71 -7.80
N ALA A 99 7.03 -3.65 -8.15
CA ALA A 99 8.50 -3.68 -8.14
C ALA A 99 9.06 -3.57 -6.73
N ASN A 100 8.44 -2.79 -5.86
CA ASN A 100 9.00 -2.46 -4.55
C ASN A 100 8.54 -3.37 -3.42
N ALA A 101 7.28 -3.79 -3.42
CA ALA A 101 6.70 -4.46 -2.26
C ALA A 101 7.36 -5.80 -1.91
N PRO A 102 7.63 -6.71 -2.88
CA PRO A 102 8.15 -8.03 -2.51
C PRO A 102 9.46 -8.00 -1.74
N ASP A 103 10.34 -7.05 -2.07
CA ASP A 103 11.67 -6.95 -1.46
C ASP A 103 11.79 -5.80 -0.47
N ALA A 104 10.70 -5.12 -0.17
CA ALA A 104 10.73 -3.96 0.72
C ALA A 104 11.09 -4.37 2.15
N SER A 105 11.94 -3.59 2.78
CA SER A 105 12.23 -3.77 4.20
C SER A 105 11.10 -3.17 5.03
N VAL A 106 11.01 -3.57 6.29
CA VAL A 106 10.00 -3.04 7.21
C VAL A 106 10.70 -2.20 8.28
N VAL A 107 10.30 -0.94 8.37
CA VAL A 107 10.79 -0.04 9.42
C VAL A 107 9.68 0.15 10.44
N ASP A 108 9.92 -0.30 11.66
CA ASP A 108 8.94 -0.24 12.74
C ASP A 108 9.14 1.06 13.52
N GLU A 109 8.17 1.95 13.39
CA GLU A 109 8.19 3.26 14.05
C GLU A 109 7.16 3.37 15.16
N THR A 110 6.69 2.23 15.69
CA THR A 110 5.64 2.21 16.70
C THR A 110 6.15 2.42 18.13
N ALA A 111 7.44 2.35 18.34
CA ALA A 111 8.05 2.49 19.68
C ALA A 111 8.00 3.93 20.18
#